data_371b1ae4067a0b9b562e14bf51b27919
#
_entry.id   371b1ae4067a0b9b562e14bf51b27919
#
_cell.length_a   1.000
_cell.length_b   1.000
_cell.length_c   1.000
_cell.angle_alpha   90.00
_cell.angle_beta   90.00
_cell.angle_gamma   90.00
#
_symmetry.space_group_name_H-M   'P 1'
#
loop_
_entity.id
_entity.type
_entity.pdbx_description
1 polymer ?
#
loop_
_entity_poly.entity_id
_entity_poly.type
_entity_poly.pdbx_seq_one_letter_code
_entity_poly.pdbx_strand_id
1 'polypeptide(L)'
;MFFASLLFLAAAPSYQSDIQPLLQKHCAGCHQPASKAAGLDLTTHADATKGGRLGTAWIAGQPEDSIVVQYLVAAKQPRMPLGRPSLSETEISLFREWIRAGAKDDTAAAATDINKPTVYLQPPVINSLRFSPDGQHLAVSGNREILIHTLDAKTPPLRLQGKAERILSLAYSKDGKLLIAGGGTPARFGEVQVWDPIAGKMLRNATLTSDTVFGASLAPDSSRIAVGAADNTVHVFDTSSAKELYKIGNHEDWVLSTIFGVDSKRFISISRDRAAKINDAASGAFLENANQLKTELYAVARHPAKDIIVIGGEDRYPYVYLLDRARSMKIADDSTLVRRIERQDGPITALDWSPDAKLIAIGGGSPAVTLYDAETGKLAASCSGHSAGIYTVAFSPDSKTLATGGFDGKVRLYSTIDGSLIREFIPVPISLSAGAR
;
A
#
# COMPACT_ATOMS: atom_id res chain seq x y z
N MET A 1 -10.78 -27.17 -56.67
CA MET A 1 -10.20 -26.18 -55.73
C MET A 1 -11.12 -26.03 -54.55
N PHE A 2 -10.82 -26.73 -53.46
CA PHE A 2 -11.60 -26.62 -52.21
C PHE A 2 -10.98 -25.50 -51.38
N PHE A 3 -11.69 -24.41 -51.18
CA PHE A 3 -11.34 -23.38 -50.17
C PHE A 3 -11.70 -23.91 -48.80
N ALA A 4 -10.70 -24.27 -48.01
CA ALA A 4 -10.89 -24.51 -46.57
C ALA A 4 -10.96 -23.14 -45.89
N SER A 5 -12.20 -22.75 -45.48
CA SER A 5 -12.38 -21.62 -44.59
C SER A 5 -11.82 -21.98 -43.20
N LEU A 6 -10.67 -21.39 -42.84
CA LEU A 6 -10.23 -21.39 -41.44
C LEU A 6 -11.21 -20.55 -40.61
N LEU A 7 -12.07 -21.22 -39.86
CA LEU A 7 -12.77 -20.57 -38.75
C LEU A 7 -11.73 -20.24 -37.67
N PHE A 8 -11.42 -18.96 -37.53
CA PHE A 8 -10.78 -18.44 -36.30
C PHE A 8 -11.81 -18.59 -35.17
N LEU A 9 -11.68 -19.61 -34.34
CA LEU A 9 -12.38 -19.63 -33.05
C LEU A 9 -11.77 -18.48 -32.23
N ALA A 10 -12.53 -17.40 -32.07
CA ALA A 10 -12.19 -16.38 -31.08
C ALA A 10 -12.15 -17.05 -29.68
N ALA A 11 -11.12 -16.79 -28.92
CA ALA A 11 -11.03 -17.29 -27.54
C ALA A 11 -12.23 -16.75 -26.74
N ALA A 12 -12.81 -17.60 -25.87
CA ALA A 12 -13.89 -17.17 -25.00
C ALA A 12 -13.44 -16.03 -24.10
N PRO A 13 -14.32 -15.04 -23.78
CA PRO A 13 -13.97 -13.97 -22.86
C PRO A 13 -13.51 -14.50 -21.49
N SER A 14 -12.56 -13.83 -20.91
CA SER A 14 -11.98 -14.13 -19.58
C SER A 14 -12.80 -13.44 -18.49
N TYR A 15 -13.03 -14.13 -17.38
CA TYR A 15 -13.65 -13.48 -16.22
C TYR A 15 -12.78 -12.31 -15.73
N GLN A 16 -11.48 -12.53 -15.59
CA GLN A 16 -10.58 -11.56 -14.98
C GLN A 16 -10.31 -10.34 -15.89
N SER A 17 -10.09 -10.55 -17.18
CA SER A 17 -9.73 -9.44 -18.09
C SER A 17 -10.93 -8.75 -18.72
N ASP A 18 -12.05 -9.45 -18.90
CA ASP A 18 -13.19 -8.93 -19.65
C ASP A 18 -14.42 -8.68 -18.77
N ILE A 19 -14.77 -9.60 -17.86
CA ILE A 19 -16.01 -9.54 -17.08
C ILE A 19 -15.84 -8.78 -15.76
N GLN A 20 -14.81 -9.10 -15.00
CA GLN A 20 -14.57 -8.46 -13.68
C GLN A 20 -14.43 -6.94 -13.78
N PRO A 21 -13.71 -6.35 -14.77
CA PRO A 21 -13.68 -4.89 -14.94
C PRO A 21 -15.05 -4.26 -15.20
N LEU A 22 -15.93 -4.94 -15.94
CA LEU A 22 -17.30 -4.47 -16.19
C LEU A 22 -18.14 -4.51 -14.90
N LEU A 23 -18.02 -5.59 -14.11
CA LEU A 23 -18.69 -5.69 -12.81
C LEU A 23 -18.21 -4.58 -11.86
N GLN A 24 -16.92 -4.32 -11.81
CA GLN A 24 -16.36 -3.25 -10.98
C GLN A 24 -16.85 -1.87 -11.40
N LYS A 25 -16.83 -1.58 -12.70
CA LYS A 25 -17.23 -0.29 -13.26
C LYS A 25 -18.72 0.01 -13.07
N HIS A 26 -19.57 -0.98 -13.26
CA HIS A 26 -21.01 -0.79 -13.39
C HIS A 26 -21.84 -1.30 -12.20
N CYS A 27 -21.35 -2.28 -11.44
CA CYS A 27 -22.16 -3.04 -10.48
C CYS A 27 -21.66 -2.96 -9.03
N ALA A 28 -20.33 -2.96 -8.82
CA ALA A 28 -19.73 -3.09 -7.49
C ALA A 28 -20.09 -1.93 -6.53
N GLY A 29 -20.45 -0.75 -7.04
CA GLY A 29 -20.90 0.36 -6.17
C GLY A 29 -22.11 0.04 -5.29
N CYS A 30 -22.99 -0.88 -5.74
CA CYS A 30 -24.18 -1.30 -4.99
C CYS A 30 -24.10 -2.79 -4.55
N HIS A 31 -23.38 -3.63 -5.29
CA HIS A 31 -23.27 -5.06 -5.08
C HIS A 31 -21.88 -5.45 -4.54
N GLN A 32 -21.57 -4.98 -3.33
CA GLN A 32 -20.30 -5.21 -2.62
C GLN A 32 -20.58 -5.56 -1.15
N PRO A 33 -19.61 -6.10 -0.40
CA PRO A 33 -19.80 -6.54 0.99
C PRO A 33 -20.44 -5.50 1.91
N ALA A 34 -20.14 -4.22 1.71
CA ALA A 34 -20.65 -3.13 2.55
C ALA A 34 -22.13 -2.78 2.29
N SER A 35 -22.62 -2.91 1.05
CA SER A 35 -23.99 -2.50 0.66
C SER A 35 -24.90 -3.68 0.31
N LYS A 36 -24.38 -4.75 -0.28
CA LYS A 36 -25.07 -6.01 -0.67
C LYS A 36 -26.51 -5.81 -1.13
N ALA A 37 -26.75 -4.92 -2.10
CA ALA A 37 -28.09 -4.70 -2.67
C ALA A 37 -28.71 -6.03 -3.12
N ALA A 38 -29.92 -6.33 -2.66
CA ALA A 38 -30.59 -7.63 -2.81
C ALA A 38 -29.81 -8.82 -2.24
N GLY A 39 -28.89 -8.62 -1.31
CA GLY A 39 -28.04 -9.66 -0.74
C GLY A 39 -26.94 -10.16 -1.69
N LEU A 40 -26.79 -9.55 -2.88
CA LEU A 40 -25.86 -9.97 -3.93
C LEU A 40 -24.53 -9.23 -3.80
N ASP A 41 -23.44 -9.99 -3.87
CA ASP A 41 -22.08 -9.49 -3.93
C ASP A 41 -21.47 -9.89 -5.28
N LEU A 42 -21.04 -8.89 -6.07
CA LEU A 42 -20.45 -9.07 -7.39
C LEU A 42 -18.96 -8.76 -7.42
N THR A 43 -18.32 -8.62 -6.27
CA THR A 43 -16.90 -8.27 -6.19
C THR A 43 -15.97 -9.44 -6.50
N THR A 44 -16.41 -10.68 -6.25
CA THR A 44 -15.68 -11.89 -6.60
C THR A 44 -16.55 -12.86 -7.40
N HIS A 45 -15.92 -13.72 -8.22
CA HIS A 45 -16.62 -14.78 -8.93
C HIS A 45 -17.37 -15.72 -7.97
N ALA A 46 -16.71 -16.12 -6.88
CA ALA A 46 -17.26 -17.04 -5.90
C ALA A 46 -18.51 -16.47 -5.20
N ASP A 47 -18.50 -15.20 -4.80
CA ASP A 47 -19.65 -14.58 -4.13
C ASP A 47 -20.80 -14.32 -5.10
N ALA A 48 -20.51 -13.92 -6.32
CA ALA A 48 -21.50 -13.76 -7.37
C ALA A 48 -22.17 -15.12 -7.73
N THR A 49 -21.41 -16.21 -7.70
CA THR A 49 -21.92 -17.57 -7.92
C THR A 49 -22.78 -18.06 -6.75
N LYS A 50 -22.44 -17.70 -5.50
CA LYS A 50 -23.34 -17.94 -4.35
C LYS A 50 -24.69 -17.25 -4.55
N GLY A 51 -24.66 -16.05 -5.18
CA GLY A 51 -25.84 -15.26 -5.47
C GLY A 51 -26.38 -14.48 -4.28
N GLY A 52 -27.56 -13.89 -4.51
CA GLY A 52 -28.29 -13.11 -3.53
C GLY A 52 -29.69 -13.69 -3.28
N ARG A 53 -30.63 -12.83 -2.83
CA ARG A 53 -32.04 -13.21 -2.56
C ARG A 53 -32.77 -13.80 -3.76
N LEU A 54 -32.31 -13.53 -4.99
CA LEU A 54 -32.91 -13.99 -6.23
C LEU A 54 -32.19 -15.20 -6.86
N GLY A 55 -31.19 -15.73 -6.19
CA GLY A 55 -30.36 -16.83 -6.69
C GLY A 55 -28.98 -16.37 -7.20
N THR A 56 -28.30 -17.28 -7.90
CA THR A 56 -26.98 -17.04 -8.49
C THR A 56 -27.02 -15.95 -9.58
N ALA A 57 -25.94 -15.17 -9.71
CA ALA A 57 -25.86 -14.10 -10.70
C ALA A 57 -25.89 -14.65 -12.15
N TRP A 58 -25.32 -15.83 -12.37
CA TRP A 58 -25.24 -16.49 -13.68
C TRP A 58 -25.41 -18.01 -13.58
N ILE A 59 -25.88 -18.61 -14.68
CA ILE A 59 -26.01 -20.04 -14.85
C ILE A 59 -25.09 -20.46 -16.01
N ALA A 60 -24.08 -21.25 -15.70
CA ALA A 60 -23.06 -21.67 -16.67
C ALA A 60 -23.74 -22.34 -17.92
N GLY A 61 -23.35 -21.87 -19.11
CA GLY A 61 -23.91 -22.31 -20.38
C GLY A 61 -25.25 -21.67 -20.75
N GLN A 62 -25.91 -20.93 -19.85
CA GLN A 62 -27.29 -20.44 -20.04
C GLN A 62 -27.34 -18.89 -19.85
N PRO A 63 -26.85 -18.11 -20.81
CA PRO A 63 -26.79 -16.65 -20.66
C PRO A 63 -28.16 -16.01 -20.52
N GLU A 64 -29.19 -16.44 -21.26
CA GLU A 64 -30.49 -15.81 -21.23
C GLU A 64 -31.29 -16.13 -19.94
N ASP A 65 -30.98 -17.25 -19.28
CA ASP A 65 -31.57 -17.63 -18.00
C ASP A 65 -30.76 -17.00 -16.80
N SER A 66 -29.64 -16.44 -17.08
CA SER A 66 -28.77 -15.80 -16.06
C SER A 66 -29.35 -14.46 -15.60
N ILE A 67 -29.52 -14.29 -14.27
CA ILE A 67 -30.14 -13.11 -13.68
C ILE A 67 -29.41 -11.82 -14.08
N VAL A 68 -28.09 -11.84 -14.15
CA VAL A 68 -27.29 -10.68 -14.54
C VAL A 68 -27.68 -10.21 -15.95
N VAL A 69 -27.79 -11.10 -16.93
CA VAL A 69 -28.17 -10.76 -18.31
C VAL A 69 -29.60 -10.25 -18.35
N GLN A 70 -30.53 -10.92 -17.67
CA GLN A 70 -31.95 -10.52 -17.66
C GLN A 70 -32.17 -9.09 -17.14
N TYR A 71 -31.40 -8.66 -16.13
CA TYR A 71 -31.46 -7.29 -15.62
C TYR A 71 -30.76 -6.29 -16.55
N LEU A 72 -29.64 -6.68 -17.19
CA LEU A 72 -28.92 -5.82 -18.12
C LEU A 72 -29.75 -5.48 -19.37
N VAL A 73 -30.50 -6.47 -19.90
CA VAL A 73 -31.36 -6.28 -21.09
C VAL A 73 -32.77 -5.84 -20.74
N ALA A 74 -33.06 -5.51 -19.48
CA ALA A 74 -34.38 -5.11 -18.99
C ALA A 74 -35.50 -6.18 -19.12
N ALA A 75 -35.17 -7.44 -19.31
CA ALA A 75 -36.15 -8.54 -19.23
C ALA A 75 -36.72 -8.69 -17.80
N LYS A 76 -35.99 -8.21 -16.80
CA LYS A 76 -36.43 -8.03 -15.41
C LYS A 76 -36.28 -6.58 -14.96
N GLN A 77 -37.13 -6.17 -14.03
CA GLN A 77 -37.15 -4.81 -13.48
C GLN A 77 -36.73 -4.79 -12.00
N PRO A 78 -36.10 -3.70 -11.53
CA PRO A 78 -35.66 -2.54 -12.29
C PRO A 78 -34.45 -2.87 -13.18
N ARG A 79 -34.35 -2.22 -14.34
CA ARG A 79 -33.16 -2.39 -15.20
C ARG A 79 -31.88 -2.01 -14.46
N MET A 80 -30.82 -2.78 -14.68
CA MET A 80 -29.48 -2.52 -14.11
C MET A 80 -28.49 -2.04 -15.19
N PRO A 81 -27.54 -1.17 -14.84
CA PRO A 81 -27.30 -0.53 -13.52
C PRO A 81 -28.38 0.51 -13.20
N LEU A 82 -28.87 0.49 -11.95
CA LEU A 82 -29.93 1.41 -11.52
C LEU A 82 -29.42 2.86 -11.50
N GLY A 83 -30.16 3.79 -12.14
CA GLY A 83 -29.83 5.21 -12.16
C GLY A 83 -28.58 5.58 -12.96
N ARG A 84 -28.05 4.65 -13.79
CA ARG A 84 -26.88 4.87 -14.66
C ARG A 84 -27.21 4.51 -16.12
N PRO A 85 -26.39 4.98 -17.09
CA PRO A 85 -26.49 4.54 -18.46
C PRO A 85 -26.40 3.02 -18.59
N SER A 86 -27.09 2.47 -19.56
CA SER A 86 -27.02 1.05 -19.88
C SER A 86 -25.63 0.64 -20.33
N LEU A 87 -25.28 -0.63 -20.13
CA LEU A 87 -24.15 -1.22 -20.82
C LEU A 87 -24.39 -1.22 -22.34
N SER A 88 -23.31 -1.09 -23.09
CA SER A 88 -23.35 -1.25 -24.55
C SER A 88 -23.67 -2.69 -24.95
N GLU A 89 -24.17 -2.89 -26.16
CA GLU A 89 -24.40 -4.25 -26.68
C GLU A 89 -23.13 -5.08 -26.71
N THR A 90 -21.97 -4.45 -26.95
CA THR A 90 -20.67 -5.12 -26.90
C THR A 90 -20.35 -5.63 -25.49
N GLU A 91 -20.56 -4.79 -24.44
CA GLU A 91 -20.35 -5.19 -23.05
C GLU A 91 -21.32 -6.29 -22.62
N ILE A 92 -22.59 -6.23 -23.06
CA ILE A 92 -23.59 -7.29 -22.80
C ILE A 92 -23.22 -8.58 -23.53
N SER A 93 -22.69 -8.48 -24.77
CA SER A 93 -22.24 -9.65 -25.54
C SER A 93 -21.11 -10.39 -24.86
N LEU A 94 -20.15 -9.67 -24.25
CA LEU A 94 -19.07 -10.28 -23.46
C LEU A 94 -19.64 -11.13 -22.31
N PHE A 95 -20.64 -10.64 -21.56
CA PHE A 95 -21.31 -11.45 -20.52
C PHE A 95 -21.95 -12.70 -21.10
N ARG A 96 -22.69 -12.57 -22.22
CA ARG A 96 -23.35 -13.72 -22.86
C ARG A 96 -22.36 -14.77 -23.34
N GLU A 97 -21.29 -14.34 -24.00
CA GLU A 97 -20.27 -15.24 -24.55
C GLU A 97 -19.50 -15.95 -23.43
N TRP A 98 -19.11 -15.23 -22.39
CA TRP A 98 -18.45 -15.81 -21.23
C TRP A 98 -19.35 -16.81 -20.49
N ILE A 99 -20.63 -16.48 -20.26
CA ILE A 99 -21.59 -17.40 -19.63
C ILE A 99 -21.80 -18.63 -20.51
N ARG A 100 -21.96 -18.46 -21.83
CA ARG A 100 -22.11 -19.54 -22.79
C ARG A 100 -20.90 -20.49 -22.80
N ALA A 101 -19.71 -19.94 -22.61
CA ALA A 101 -18.46 -20.69 -22.48
C ALA A 101 -18.30 -21.41 -21.11
N GLY A 102 -19.30 -21.31 -20.23
CA GLY A 102 -19.34 -21.99 -18.94
C GLY A 102 -19.09 -21.11 -17.74
N ALA A 103 -19.07 -19.79 -17.89
CA ALA A 103 -18.87 -18.80 -16.82
C ALA A 103 -17.68 -19.13 -15.91
N LYS A 104 -16.56 -19.54 -16.51
CA LYS A 104 -15.38 -20.03 -15.80
C LYS A 104 -14.69 -18.90 -15.05
N ASP A 105 -14.27 -19.19 -13.82
CA ASP A 105 -13.35 -18.36 -13.06
C ASP A 105 -11.92 -18.67 -13.49
N ASP A 106 -11.29 -17.72 -14.16
CA ASP A 106 -9.88 -17.81 -14.58
C ASP A 106 -8.96 -16.91 -13.73
N THR A 107 -9.48 -16.37 -12.64
CA THR A 107 -8.69 -15.59 -11.67
C THR A 107 -7.49 -16.39 -11.16
N ALA A 108 -7.64 -17.68 -10.94
CA ALA A 108 -6.54 -18.56 -10.53
C ALA A 108 -5.53 -18.80 -11.68
N ALA A 109 -5.97 -18.85 -12.93
CA ALA A 109 -5.08 -19.03 -14.10
C ALA A 109 -4.22 -17.77 -14.36
N ALA A 110 -4.78 -16.60 -14.15
CA ALA A 110 -4.02 -15.35 -14.22
C ALA A 110 -3.19 -15.11 -12.95
N ALA A 111 -3.56 -15.71 -11.80
CA ALA A 111 -2.73 -15.77 -10.61
C ALA A 111 -1.50 -16.68 -10.78
N THR A 112 -1.49 -17.59 -11.76
CA THR A 112 -0.32 -18.44 -12.05
C THR A 112 0.82 -17.70 -12.71
N ASP A 113 0.64 -16.46 -13.15
CA ASP A 113 1.72 -15.64 -13.69
C ASP A 113 2.49 -14.80 -12.63
N ILE A 114 2.20 -15.02 -11.33
CA ILE A 114 2.96 -14.39 -10.22
C ILE A 114 4.44 -14.81 -10.21
N ASN A 115 4.79 -15.90 -10.87
CA ASN A 115 6.18 -16.36 -10.99
C ASN A 115 6.92 -15.75 -12.20
N LYS A 116 6.22 -14.99 -13.06
CA LYS A 116 6.86 -14.32 -14.18
C LYS A 116 7.39 -12.96 -13.72
N PRO A 117 8.70 -12.73 -13.79
CA PRO A 117 9.27 -11.47 -13.39
C PRO A 117 8.59 -10.29 -14.09
N THR A 118 8.25 -9.25 -13.33
CA THR A 118 7.70 -8.03 -13.91
C THR A 118 8.69 -7.46 -14.93
N VAL A 119 8.21 -7.16 -16.13
CA VAL A 119 8.98 -6.50 -17.17
C VAL A 119 8.75 -5.00 -17.09
N TYR A 120 9.83 -4.24 -16.93
CA TYR A 120 9.76 -2.79 -16.83
C TYR A 120 10.20 -2.15 -18.13
N LEU A 121 9.34 -1.34 -18.73
CA LEU A 121 9.66 -0.51 -19.89
C LEU A 121 10.13 0.89 -19.46
N GLN A 122 9.80 1.29 -18.23
CA GLN A 122 10.22 2.54 -17.62
C GLN A 122 10.34 2.34 -16.10
N PRO A 123 11.09 3.19 -15.38
CA PRO A 123 11.19 3.11 -13.93
C PRO A 123 9.82 3.28 -13.27
N PRO A 124 9.40 2.38 -12.38
CA PRO A 124 8.17 2.54 -11.62
C PRO A 124 8.36 3.58 -10.51
N VAL A 125 7.26 4.15 -10.03
CA VAL A 125 7.27 4.97 -8.81
C VAL A 125 7.77 4.15 -7.63
N ILE A 126 8.70 4.70 -6.84
CA ILE A 126 9.19 4.08 -5.62
C ILE A 126 8.37 4.61 -4.45
N ASN A 127 7.51 3.75 -3.89
CA ASN A 127 6.63 4.13 -2.78
C ASN A 127 7.25 3.86 -1.41
N SER A 128 8.14 2.88 -1.31
CA SER A 128 8.80 2.52 -0.05
C SER A 128 10.19 1.95 -0.30
N LEU A 129 11.12 2.27 0.60
CA LEU A 129 12.43 1.64 0.68
C LEU A 129 12.88 1.55 2.16
N ARG A 130 13.70 0.54 2.49
CA ARG A 130 14.24 0.35 3.84
C ARG A 130 15.60 -0.35 3.77
N PHE A 131 16.55 0.11 4.57
CA PHE A 131 17.79 -0.62 4.81
C PHE A 131 17.53 -1.85 5.66
N SER A 132 18.27 -2.93 5.40
CA SER A 132 18.37 -4.03 6.34
C SER A 132 19.10 -3.60 7.61
N PRO A 133 18.82 -4.22 8.77
CA PRO A 133 19.46 -3.84 10.05
C PRO A 133 20.98 -3.96 10.07
N ASP A 134 21.56 -4.82 9.24
CA ASP A 134 23.00 -4.97 9.06
C ASP A 134 23.63 -3.91 8.15
N GLY A 135 22.78 -3.09 7.50
CA GLY A 135 23.21 -2.04 6.57
C GLY A 135 23.76 -2.54 5.24
N GLN A 136 23.68 -3.83 4.94
CA GLN A 136 24.27 -4.40 3.72
C GLN A 136 23.30 -4.40 2.53
N HIS A 137 21.99 -4.35 2.82
CA HIS A 137 20.96 -4.43 1.80
C HIS A 137 19.98 -3.26 1.87
N LEU A 138 19.39 -2.95 0.72
CA LEU A 138 18.29 -1.99 0.58
C LEU A 138 17.11 -2.69 -0.10
N ALA A 139 16.00 -2.84 0.61
CA ALA A 139 14.74 -3.29 0.03
C ALA A 139 14.03 -2.09 -0.61
N VAL A 140 13.59 -2.23 -1.85
CA VAL A 140 12.92 -1.19 -2.64
C VAL A 140 11.63 -1.75 -3.24
N SER A 141 10.53 -1.02 -3.11
CA SER A 141 9.25 -1.39 -3.73
C SER A 141 9.32 -1.29 -5.25
N GLY A 142 8.88 -2.33 -5.94
CA GLY A 142 8.60 -2.35 -7.36
C GLY A 142 7.11 -2.55 -7.64
N ASN A 143 6.77 -2.90 -8.87
CA ASN A 143 5.43 -3.29 -9.26
C ASN A 143 5.29 -4.81 -9.09
N ARG A 144 4.42 -5.27 -8.19
CA ARG A 144 4.20 -6.67 -7.79
C ARG A 144 5.40 -7.35 -7.15
N GLU A 145 6.40 -6.60 -6.74
CA GLU A 145 7.60 -7.19 -6.15
C GLU A 145 8.32 -6.22 -5.22
N ILE A 146 9.22 -6.79 -4.44
CA ILE A 146 10.22 -6.06 -3.67
C ILE A 146 11.58 -6.47 -4.22
N LEU A 147 12.46 -5.51 -4.45
CA LEU A 147 13.82 -5.74 -4.90
C LEU A 147 14.78 -5.50 -3.75
N ILE A 148 15.56 -6.52 -3.39
CA ILE A 148 16.59 -6.41 -2.35
C ILE A 148 17.93 -6.24 -3.03
N HIS A 149 18.49 -5.04 -2.95
CA HIS A 149 19.78 -4.67 -3.50
C HIS A 149 20.88 -4.85 -2.48
N THR A 150 22.00 -5.41 -2.89
CA THR A 150 23.27 -5.27 -2.14
C THR A 150 23.86 -3.89 -2.42
N LEU A 151 24.40 -3.27 -1.40
CA LEU A 151 24.94 -1.90 -1.54
C LEU A 151 26.28 -1.87 -2.31
N ASP A 152 26.96 -3.01 -2.47
CA ASP A 152 28.17 -3.14 -3.28
C ASP A 152 27.92 -3.05 -4.80
N ALA A 153 26.64 -3.12 -5.23
CA ALA A 153 26.18 -3.00 -6.62
C ALA A 153 26.74 -4.03 -7.62
N LYS A 154 27.35 -5.10 -7.14
CA LYS A 154 27.99 -6.12 -8.01
C LYS A 154 27.03 -7.23 -8.42
N THR A 155 25.97 -7.44 -7.64
CA THR A 155 25.00 -8.52 -7.87
C THR A 155 23.64 -7.96 -8.29
N PRO A 156 22.90 -8.66 -9.18
CA PRO A 156 21.50 -8.34 -9.44
C PRO A 156 20.67 -8.41 -8.16
N PRO A 157 19.61 -7.59 -8.02
CA PRO A 157 18.76 -7.63 -6.84
C PRO A 157 18.01 -8.96 -6.72
N LEU A 158 17.84 -9.45 -5.49
CA LEU A 158 16.91 -10.52 -5.19
C LEU A 158 15.49 -9.98 -5.36
N ARG A 159 14.65 -10.67 -6.14
CA ARG A 159 13.29 -10.26 -6.47
C ARG A 159 12.27 -11.08 -5.68
N LEU A 160 11.53 -10.43 -4.79
CA LEU A 160 10.47 -11.04 -3.99
C LEU A 160 9.13 -10.73 -4.66
N GLN A 161 8.58 -11.68 -5.38
CA GLN A 161 7.36 -11.49 -6.18
C GLN A 161 6.10 -11.77 -5.35
N GLY A 162 5.13 -10.84 -5.39
CA GLY A 162 3.85 -10.91 -4.69
C GLY A 162 2.66 -10.60 -5.59
N LYS A 163 1.45 -10.60 -5.00
CA LYS A 163 0.20 -10.33 -5.73
C LYS A 163 -0.12 -8.84 -5.79
N ALA A 164 0.26 -8.08 -4.75
CA ALA A 164 -0.02 -6.64 -4.65
C ALA A 164 0.66 -5.87 -5.78
N GLU A 165 -0.11 -5.17 -6.60
CA GLU A 165 0.45 -4.33 -7.67
C GLU A 165 1.32 -3.21 -7.13
N ARG A 166 0.96 -2.67 -5.96
CA ARG A 166 1.70 -1.61 -5.29
C ARG A 166 2.13 -2.07 -3.91
N ILE A 167 3.41 -1.98 -3.64
CA ILE A 167 3.97 -2.12 -2.29
C ILE A 167 4.17 -0.71 -1.76
N LEU A 168 3.40 -0.32 -0.74
CA LEU A 168 3.36 1.04 -0.22
C LEU A 168 4.15 1.22 1.07
N SER A 169 4.43 0.13 1.79
CA SER A 169 5.23 0.16 3.00
C SER A 169 6.12 -1.06 3.15
N LEU A 170 7.30 -0.85 3.71
CA LEU A 170 8.29 -1.89 4.03
C LEU A 170 8.81 -1.67 5.45
N ALA A 171 8.98 -2.76 6.20
CA ALA A 171 9.58 -2.74 7.53
C ALA A 171 10.37 -4.02 7.78
N TYR A 172 11.64 -3.89 8.17
CA TYR A 172 12.44 -5.02 8.65
C TYR A 172 12.20 -5.28 10.13
N SER A 173 12.29 -6.55 10.54
CA SER A 173 12.49 -6.90 11.94
C SER A 173 13.89 -6.47 12.40
N LYS A 174 14.05 -6.23 13.70
CA LYS A 174 15.33 -5.76 14.27
C LYS A 174 16.48 -6.73 14.02
N ASP A 175 16.20 -8.04 13.96
CA ASP A 175 17.17 -9.09 13.67
C ASP A 175 17.39 -9.36 12.17
N GLY A 176 16.68 -8.64 11.29
CA GLY A 176 16.77 -8.76 9.83
C GLY A 176 16.14 -10.04 9.24
N LYS A 177 15.54 -10.91 10.05
CA LYS A 177 14.99 -12.19 9.58
C LYS A 177 13.63 -12.06 8.91
N LEU A 178 12.90 -10.97 9.17
CA LEU A 178 11.61 -10.70 8.58
C LEU A 178 11.62 -9.38 7.82
N LEU A 179 10.96 -9.36 6.67
CA LEU A 179 10.59 -8.17 5.94
C LEU A 179 9.07 -8.16 5.78
N ILE A 180 8.43 -7.12 6.33
CA ILE A 180 6.99 -6.89 6.22
C ILE A 180 6.74 -5.96 5.04
N ALA A 181 5.75 -6.28 4.22
CA ALA A 181 5.29 -5.42 3.15
C ALA A 181 3.79 -5.23 3.24
N GLY A 182 3.34 -3.99 3.19
CA GLY A 182 1.94 -3.62 3.05
C GLY A 182 1.67 -3.03 1.67
N GLY A 183 0.53 -3.36 1.09
CA GLY A 183 0.18 -2.85 -0.23
C GLY A 183 -1.15 -3.40 -0.74
N GLY A 184 -1.30 -3.45 -2.04
CA GLY A 184 -2.53 -4.00 -2.65
C GLY A 184 -2.68 -3.64 -4.11
N THR A 185 -3.86 -3.93 -4.61
CA THR A 185 -4.35 -3.49 -5.91
C THR A 185 -5.58 -2.63 -5.67
N PRO A 186 -5.57 -1.34 -6.03
CA PRO A 186 -6.67 -0.42 -5.77
C PRO A 186 -8.02 -0.97 -6.22
N ALA A 187 -9.05 -0.78 -5.38
CA ALA A 187 -10.41 -1.27 -5.57
C ALA A 187 -10.55 -2.80 -5.77
N ARG A 188 -9.52 -3.57 -5.41
CA ARG A 188 -9.51 -5.04 -5.52
C ARG A 188 -9.19 -5.72 -4.19
N PHE A 189 -8.05 -5.42 -3.63
CA PHE A 189 -7.63 -5.97 -2.34
C PHE A 189 -6.48 -5.18 -1.72
N GLY A 190 -6.39 -5.24 -0.39
CA GLY A 190 -5.22 -4.86 0.38
C GLY A 190 -4.66 -6.06 1.11
N GLU A 191 -3.35 -6.18 1.15
CA GLU A 191 -2.68 -7.30 1.82
C GLU A 191 -1.46 -6.86 2.62
N VAL A 192 -1.14 -7.67 3.63
CA VAL A 192 0.15 -7.66 4.30
C VAL A 192 0.89 -8.96 3.97
N GLN A 193 2.18 -8.85 3.68
CA GLN A 193 3.06 -9.95 3.36
C GLN A 193 4.19 -10.01 4.38
N VAL A 194 4.58 -11.21 4.78
CA VAL A 194 5.72 -11.48 5.65
C VAL A 194 6.71 -12.34 4.89
N TRP A 195 7.91 -11.84 4.71
CA TRP A 195 8.97 -12.46 3.93
C TRP A 195 10.17 -12.84 4.78
N ASP A 196 10.85 -13.94 4.42
CA ASP A 196 12.25 -14.16 4.72
C ASP A 196 13.07 -13.45 3.64
N PRO A 197 13.72 -12.31 3.95
CA PRO A 197 14.43 -11.53 2.96
C PRO A 197 15.75 -12.17 2.51
N ILE A 198 16.29 -13.11 3.28
CA ILE A 198 17.55 -13.81 2.99
C ILE A 198 17.28 -15.00 2.05
N ALA A 199 16.29 -15.84 2.40
CA ALA A 199 15.90 -16.97 1.56
C ALA A 199 15.05 -16.55 0.35
N GLY A 200 14.59 -15.32 0.27
CA GLY A 200 13.70 -14.83 -0.79
C GLY A 200 12.32 -15.48 -0.77
N LYS A 201 11.83 -15.92 0.39
CA LYS A 201 10.62 -16.71 0.51
C LYS A 201 9.51 -15.94 1.22
N MET A 202 8.31 -15.93 0.62
CA MET A 202 7.11 -15.50 1.33
C MET A 202 6.77 -16.53 2.40
N LEU A 203 6.81 -16.10 3.65
CA LEU A 203 6.45 -16.93 4.79
C LEU A 203 4.94 -16.97 5.01
N ARG A 204 4.29 -15.80 4.89
CA ARG A 204 2.85 -15.63 5.13
C ARG A 204 2.32 -14.40 4.36
N ASN A 205 1.03 -14.41 4.11
CA ASN A 205 0.28 -13.23 3.69
C ASN A 205 -1.15 -13.27 4.24
N ALA A 206 -1.76 -12.10 4.38
CA ALA A 206 -3.16 -11.96 4.71
C ALA A 206 -3.80 -10.88 3.83
N THR A 207 -4.92 -11.20 3.20
CA THR A 207 -5.77 -10.22 2.51
C THR A 207 -6.72 -9.62 3.53
N LEU A 208 -6.78 -8.29 3.64
CA LEU A 208 -7.43 -7.56 4.72
C LEU A 208 -8.70 -6.85 4.29
N THR A 209 -8.63 -6.20 3.17
CA THR A 209 -9.65 -5.26 2.69
C THR A 209 -9.93 -5.47 1.22
N SER A 210 -11.04 -4.89 0.73
CA SER A 210 -11.38 -4.83 -0.70
C SER A 210 -10.68 -3.66 -1.42
N ASP A 211 -9.79 -2.94 -0.74
CA ASP A 211 -9.00 -1.84 -1.29
C ASP A 211 -7.60 -1.85 -0.65
N THR A 212 -6.75 -0.96 -1.09
CA THR A 212 -5.33 -0.87 -0.72
C THR A 212 -5.11 -0.66 0.79
N VAL A 213 -4.08 -1.28 1.33
CA VAL A 213 -3.47 -0.90 2.61
C VAL A 213 -2.27 0.01 2.35
N PHE A 214 -2.09 1.04 3.19
CA PHE A 214 -1.08 2.08 2.96
C PHE A 214 0.18 1.90 3.80
N GLY A 215 0.04 1.90 5.12
CA GLY A 215 1.16 1.85 6.03
C GLY A 215 1.16 0.60 6.89
N ALA A 216 2.23 -0.19 6.82
CA ALA A 216 2.45 -1.32 7.71
C ALA A 216 3.68 -1.05 8.58
N SER A 217 3.56 -1.31 9.87
CA SER A 217 4.67 -1.22 10.83
C SER A 217 4.78 -2.50 11.64
N LEU A 218 6.01 -2.82 12.00
CA LEU A 218 6.34 -3.96 12.86
C LEU A 218 6.69 -3.44 14.25
N ALA A 219 6.16 -4.09 15.29
CA ALA A 219 6.52 -3.80 16.66
C ALA A 219 8.03 -4.05 16.90
N PRO A 220 8.71 -3.24 17.72
CA PRO A 220 10.14 -3.42 18.03
C PRO A 220 10.50 -4.82 18.55
N ASP A 221 9.59 -5.48 19.26
CA ASP A 221 9.74 -6.88 19.72
C ASP A 221 9.37 -7.92 18.66
N SER A 222 8.99 -7.46 17.46
CA SER A 222 8.55 -8.28 16.32
C SER A 222 7.30 -9.14 16.59
N SER A 223 6.53 -8.86 17.64
CA SER A 223 5.35 -9.65 18.00
C SER A 223 4.11 -9.32 17.17
N ARG A 224 3.96 -8.07 16.72
CA ARG A 224 2.75 -7.56 16.06
C ARG A 224 3.07 -6.72 14.83
N ILE A 225 2.15 -6.77 13.87
CA ILE A 225 2.13 -5.89 12.69
C ILE A 225 0.87 -5.04 12.77
N ALA A 226 0.99 -3.72 12.68
CA ALA A 226 -0.13 -2.81 12.54
C ALA A 226 -0.20 -2.27 11.11
N VAL A 227 -1.40 -2.23 10.54
CA VAL A 227 -1.62 -1.88 9.12
C VAL A 227 -2.75 -0.88 9.01
N GLY A 228 -2.49 0.27 8.42
CA GLY A 228 -3.50 1.26 8.09
C GLY A 228 -4.09 1.03 6.70
N ALA A 229 -5.40 1.23 6.55
CA ALA A 229 -6.13 0.87 5.33
C ALA A 229 -7.04 1.98 4.78
N ALA A 230 -7.43 1.82 3.51
CA ALA A 230 -8.34 2.72 2.80
C ALA A 230 -9.80 2.64 3.28
N ASP A 231 -10.14 1.65 4.10
CA ASP A 231 -11.46 1.51 4.73
C ASP A 231 -11.56 2.23 6.10
N ASN A 232 -10.64 3.16 6.39
CA ASN A 232 -10.57 3.96 7.61
C ASN A 232 -10.22 3.16 8.87
N THR A 233 -9.68 1.95 8.70
CA THR A 233 -9.40 1.05 9.81
C THR A 233 -7.92 0.76 9.98
N VAL A 234 -7.56 0.34 11.19
CA VAL A 234 -6.28 -0.28 11.50
C VAL A 234 -6.50 -1.75 11.81
N HIS A 235 -5.74 -2.61 11.16
CA HIS A 235 -5.70 -4.04 11.43
C HIS A 235 -4.42 -4.39 12.16
N VAL A 236 -4.52 -5.21 13.20
CA VAL A 236 -3.34 -5.66 13.95
C VAL A 236 -3.26 -7.18 13.93
N PHE A 237 -2.07 -7.68 13.58
CA PHE A 237 -1.78 -9.10 13.37
C PHE A 237 -0.72 -9.60 14.32
N ASP A 238 -0.82 -10.88 14.66
CA ASP A 238 0.29 -11.65 15.21
C ASP A 238 1.29 -11.97 14.09
N THR A 239 2.53 -11.56 14.25
CA THR A 239 3.57 -11.71 13.22
C THR A 239 3.89 -13.17 12.94
N SER A 240 3.81 -14.03 13.96
CA SER A 240 4.21 -15.44 13.86
C SER A 240 3.23 -16.29 13.06
N SER A 241 1.93 -15.96 13.14
CA SER A 241 0.83 -16.71 12.50
C SER A 241 0.17 -15.95 11.34
N ALA A 242 0.40 -14.63 11.20
CA ALA A 242 -0.34 -13.71 10.35
C ALA A 242 -1.87 -13.71 10.64
N LYS A 243 -2.27 -14.12 11.85
CA LYS A 243 -3.66 -14.07 12.27
C LYS A 243 -4.00 -12.66 12.74
N GLU A 244 -5.13 -12.14 12.27
CA GLU A 244 -5.67 -10.89 12.78
C GLU A 244 -6.05 -11.03 14.26
N LEU A 245 -5.49 -10.16 15.08
CA LEU A 245 -5.77 -10.10 16.51
C LEU A 245 -7.02 -9.25 16.77
N TYR A 246 -7.08 -8.09 16.13
CA TYR A 246 -8.21 -7.18 16.18
C TYR A 246 -8.15 -6.14 15.05
N LYS A 247 -9.31 -5.51 14.81
CA LYS A 247 -9.52 -4.40 13.88
C LYS A 247 -10.08 -3.20 14.63
N ILE A 248 -9.59 -2.01 14.32
CA ILE A 248 -10.02 -0.75 14.93
C ILE A 248 -10.59 0.17 13.85
N GLY A 249 -11.81 0.66 14.04
CA GLY A 249 -12.47 1.63 13.16
C GLY A 249 -12.70 2.95 13.89
N ASN A 250 -11.63 3.60 14.34
CA ASN A 250 -11.73 4.85 15.08
C ASN A 250 -11.30 6.09 14.24
N HIS A 251 -10.87 5.91 13.01
CA HIS A 251 -10.61 6.99 12.05
C HIS A 251 -11.81 7.26 11.15
N GLU A 252 -11.93 8.51 10.68
CA GLU A 252 -13.02 8.96 9.80
C GLU A 252 -12.61 9.01 8.32
N ASP A 253 -11.31 8.83 8.02
CA ASP A 253 -10.75 8.81 6.66
C ASP A 253 -9.57 7.82 6.61
N TRP A 254 -8.97 7.65 5.44
CA TRP A 254 -7.88 6.71 5.16
C TRP A 254 -6.78 6.78 6.20
N VAL A 255 -6.41 5.62 6.72
CA VAL A 255 -5.27 5.49 7.64
C VAL A 255 -4.00 5.25 6.82
N LEU A 256 -3.17 6.28 6.72
CA LEU A 256 -2.04 6.29 5.79
C LEU A 256 -0.77 5.69 6.35
N SER A 257 -0.58 5.73 7.68
CA SER A 257 0.59 5.10 8.29
C SER A 257 0.31 4.69 9.73
N THR A 258 1.08 3.71 10.19
CA THR A 258 1.12 3.27 11.58
C THR A 258 2.57 3.21 12.06
N ILE A 259 2.80 3.36 13.37
CA ILE A 259 4.11 3.16 13.99
C ILE A 259 3.95 2.73 15.45
N PHE A 260 4.74 1.74 15.89
CA PHE A 260 4.75 1.32 17.29
C PHE A 260 5.62 2.23 18.15
N GLY A 261 5.27 2.39 19.41
CA GLY A 261 6.13 2.97 20.45
C GLY A 261 7.39 2.12 20.69
N VAL A 262 8.36 2.67 21.40
CA VAL A 262 9.66 2.01 21.64
C VAL A 262 9.55 0.72 22.44
N ASP A 263 8.52 0.61 23.30
CA ASP A 263 8.26 -0.52 24.18
C ASP A 263 7.28 -1.56 23.63
N SER A 264 6.82 -1.38 22.38
CA SER A 264 5.81 -2.24 21.74
C SER A 264 4.41 -2.23 22.42
N LYS A 265 4.18 -1.42 23.46
CA LYS A 265 2.91 -1.41 24.19
C LYS A 265 1.86 -0.51 23.59
N ARG A 266 2.26 0.47 22.82
CA ARG A 266 1.39 1.43 22.14
C ARG A 266 1.73 1.45 20.65
N PHE A 267 0.76 1.81 19.83
CA PHE A 267 1.01 2.21 18.45
C PHE A 267 0.22 3.47 18.10
N ILE A 268 0.74 4.20 17.16
CA ILE A 268 0.16 5.41 16.63
C ILE A 268 -0.31 5.14 15.22
N SER A 269 -1.52 5.59 14.90
CA SER A 269 -2.05 5.61 13.54
C SER A 269 -2.33 7.05 13.12
N ILE A 270 -1.97 7.41 11.90
CA ILE A 270 -2.23 8.73 11.32
C ILE A 270 -3.16 8.61 10.11
N SER A 271 -4.00 9.62 9.93
CA SER A 271 -5.05 9.60 8.91
C SER A 271 -5.25 10.97 8.26
N ARG A 272 -5.91 10.96 7.10
CA ARG A 272 -6.45 12.15 6.45
C ARG A 272 -7.54 12.83 7.28
N ASP A 273 -8.09 12.15 8.27
CA ASP A 273 -9.01 12.76 9.26
C ASP A 273 -8.31 13.75 10.21
N ARG A 274 -7.01 14.02 10.00
CA ARG A 274 -6.18 14.99 10.71
C ARG A 274 -5.75 14.54 12.12
N ALA A 275 -6.02 13.31 12.51
CA ALA A 275 -5.69 12.78 13.82
C ALA A 275 -4.48 11.84 13.77
N ALA A 276 -3.60 11.98 14.75
CA ALA A 276 -2.63 10.98 15.16
C ALA A 276 -3.14 10.32 16.44
N LYS A 277 -3.67 9.10 16.33
CA LYS A 277 -4.33 8.36 17.44
C LYS A 277 -3.36 7.39 18.08
N ILE A 278 -3.27 7.44 19.40
CA ILE A 278 -2.48 6.52 20.21
C ILE A 278 -3.41 5.44 20.70
N ASN A 279 -3.04 4.20 20.45
CA ASN A 279 -3.81 3.02 20.84
C ASN A 279 -2.95 2.05 21.65
N ASP A 280 -3.57 1.32 22.56
CA ASP A 280 -2.95 0.20 23.27
C ASP A 280 -2.70 -0.97 22.32
N ALA A 281 -1.46 -1.46 22.26
CA ALA A 281 -1.08 -2.49 21.30
C ALA A 281 -1.58 -3.89 21.64
N ALA A 282 -2.00 -4.15 22.87
CA ALA A 282 -2.53 -5.45 23.29
C ALA A 282 -4.02 -5.60 23.00
N SER A 283 -4.78 -4.53 23.23
CA SER A 283 -6.26 -4.54 23.16
C SER A 283 -6.83 -3.76 21.98
N GLY A 284 -6.05 -2.86 21.37
CA GLY A 284 -6.55 -1.91 20.39
C GLY A 284 -7.33 -0.73 20.99
N ALA A 285 -7.42 -0.62 22.30
CA ALA A 285 -8.16 0.44 22.96
C ALA A 285 -7.56 1.82 22.62
N PHE A 286 -8.43 2.76 22.23
CA PHE A 286 -8.05 4.14 22.03
C PHE A 286 -7.61 4.76 23.37
N LEU A 287 -6.42 5.32 23.41
CA LEU A 287 -5.86 5.99 24.58
C LEU A 287 -6.08 7.51 24.48
N GLU A 288 -5.57 8.15 23.46
CA GLU A 288 -5.70 9.61 23.24
C GLU A 288 -5.30 10.01 21.80
N ASN A 289 -5.53 11.29 21.44
CA ASN A 289 -4.93 11.90 20.26
C ASN A 289 -3.59 12.54 20.65
N ALA A 290 -2.55 12.32 19.84
CA ALA A 290 -1.24 12.98 20.05
C ALA A 290 -1.26 14.47 19.67
N ASN A 291 -2.17 14.89 18.79
CA ASN A 291 -2.16 16.22 18.16
C ASN A 291 -3.54 16.88 18.14
N GLN A 292 -3.55 18.21 17.93
CA GLN A 292 -4.73 19.02 17.61
C GLN A 292 -4.70 19.63 16.21
N LEU A 293 -3.92 19.08 15.31
CA LEU A 293 -3.76 19.65 13.96
C LEU A 293 -5.08 19.63 13.19
N LYS A 294 -5.24 20.65 12.32
CA LYS A 294 -6.43 20.81 11.46
C LYS A 294 -6.15 20.43 10.01
N THR A 295 -5.06 19.71 9.75
CA THR A 295 -4.57 19.36 8.43
C THR A 295 -4.40 17.86 8.30
N GLU A 296 -4.57 17.33 7.08
CA GLU A 296 -4.36 15.92 6.77
C GLU A 296 -2.91 15.50 7.10
N LEU A 297 -2.75 14.31 7.69
CA LEU A 297 -1.47 13.73 8.05
C LEU A 297 -1.09 12.62 7.07
N TYR A 298 0.12 12.66 6.53
CA TYR A 298 0.59 11.72 5.52
C TYR A 298 1.78 10.89 5.96
N ALA A 299 2.61 11.39 6.86
CA ALA A 299 3.81 10.70 7.32
C ALA A 299 3.99 10.79 8.84
N VAL A 300 4.56 9.73 9.39
CA VAL A 300 4.97 9.64 10.81
C VAL A 300 6.29 8.90 10.90
N ALA A 301 7.18 9.39 11.76
CA ALA A 301 8.40 8.68 12.16
C ALA A 301 8.59 8.77 13.66
N ARG A 302 9.31 7.81 14.24
CA ARG A 302 9.54 7.68 15.67
C ARG A 302 11.02 7.89 16.00
N HIS A 303 11.26 8.59 17.09
CA HIS A 303 12.60 8.63 17.70
C HIS A 303 13.06 7.19 18.05
N PRO A 304 14.32 6.81 17.80
CA PRO A 304 14.78 5.42 17.94
C PRO A 304 14.71 4.87 19.37
N ALA A 305 14.85 5.74 20.38
CA ALA A 305 14.97 5.34 21.78
C ALA A 305 14.01 6.01 22.76
N LYS A 306 13.20 6.98 22.32
CA LYS A 306 12.27 7.74 23.19
C LYS A 306 10.87 7.69 22.61
N ASP A 307 9.86 7.83 23.45
CA ASP A 307 8.47 7.97 23.02
C ASP A 307 8.19 9.39 22.49
N ILE A 308 8.83 9.69 21.38
CA ILE A 308 8.71 10.94 20.63
C ILE A 308 8.43 10.56 19.17
N ILE A 309 7.50 11.26 18.54
CA ILE A 309 7.21 11.12 17.11
C ILE A 309 7.38 12.46 16.40
N VAL A 310 7.65 12.39 15.10
CA VAL A 310 7.47 13.49 14.17
C VAL A 310 6.35 13.12 13.21
N ILE A 311 5.41 14.04 13.00
CA ILE A 311 4.32 13.89 12.03
C ILE A 311 4.33 15.08 11.07
N GLY A 312 3.81 14.84 9.85
CA GLY A 312 3.72 15.86 8.83
C GLY A 312 2.66 15.52 7.80
N GLY A 313 2.24 16.51 7.02
CA GLY A 313 1.17 16.34 6.04
C GLY A 313 1.02 17.54 5.12
N GLU A 314 -0.24 17.90 4.82
CA GLU A 314 -0.63 18.89 3.81
C GLU A 314 -0.17 20.31 4.12
N ASP A 315 -0.14 20.72 5.39
CA ASP A 315 0.27 22.07 5.79
C ASP A 315 1.78 22.35 5.69
N ARG A 316 2.57 21.30 5.40
CA ARG A 316 4.02 21.33 5.16
C ARG A 316 4.87 21.60 6.40
N TYR A 317 4.31 21.57 7.61
CA TYR A 317 5.06 21.70 8.84
C TYR A 317 5.32 20.34 9.48
N PRO A 318 6.57 19.98 9.79
CA PRO A 318 6.85 18.84 10.66
C PRO A 318 6.63 19.23 12.13
N TYR A 319 5.87 18.39 12.85
CA TYR A 319 5.55 18.58 14.26
C TYR A 319 6.12 17.45 15.08
N VAL A 320 6.87 17.76 16.13
CA VAL A 320 7.49 16.78 17.04
C VAL A 320 6.68 16.74 18.33
N TYR A 321 6.11 15.58 18.64
CA TYR A 321 5.28 15.35 19.82
C TYR A 321 5.90 14.33 20.78
N LEU A 322 5.77 14.59 22.07
CA LEU A 322 6.07 13.64 23.15
C LEU A 322 4.83 12.77 23.38
N LEU A 323 5.00 11.43 23.35
CA LEU A 323 3.90 10.48 23.56
C LEU A 323 3.70 10.10 25.04
N ASP A 324 4.74 10.20 25.86
CA ASP A 324 4.74 9.76 27.25
C ASP A 324 4.53 10.92 28.22
N ARG A 325 3.30 11.45 28.22
CA ARG A 325 2.91 12.47 29.16
C ARG A 325 1.59 12.11 29.83
N ALA A 326 1.58 12.14 31.16
CA ALA A 326 0.33 12.01 31.89
C ALA A 326 -0.59 13.22 31.59
N ARG A 327 -1.77 12.93 31.05
CA ARG A 327 -2.81 13.94 30.78
C ARG A 327 -4.01 13.71 31.68
N SER A 328 -4.55 14.79 32.22
CA SER A 328 -5.79 14.76 32.98
C SER A 328 -7.03 14.56 32.11
N MET A 329 -6.94 14.93 30.81
CA MET A 329 -8.02 14.77 29.82
C MET A 329 -7.47 14.12 28.55
N LYS A 330 -8.32 13.31 27.90
CA LYS A 330 -7.98 12.62 26.64
C LYS A 330 -8.07 13.51 25.38
N ILE A 331 -8.42 14.77 25.55
CA ILE A 331 -8.52 15.75 24.47
C ILE A 331 -7.13 16.32 24.21
N ALA A 332 -6.65 16.25 22.98
CA ALA A 332 -5.40 16.83 22.56
C ALA A 332 -5.43 18.36 22.75
N ASP A 333 -4.41 18.90 23.36
CA ASP A 333 -4.28 20.32 23.70
C ASP A 333 -2.93 20.92 23.24
N ASP A 334 -2.20 20.21 22.36
CA ASP A 334 -0.82 20.51 21.93
C ASP A 334 0.20 20.67 23.09
N SER A 335 -0.21 20.33 24.32
CA SER A 335 0.70 20.42 25.49
C SER A 335 1.89 19.45 25.41
N THR A 336 1.82 18.48 24.51
CA THR A 336 2.90 17.53 24.20
C THR A 336 3.69 17.92 22.95
N LEU A 337 3.37 19.04 22.30
CA LEU A 337 4.15 19.58 21.18
C LEU A 337 5.52 20.06 21.70
N VAL A 338 6.56 19.33 21.33
CA VAL A 338 7.94 19.68 21.67
C VAL A 338 8.43 20.80 20.78
N ARG A 339 8.09 20.70 19.48
CA ARG A 339 8.57 21.65 18.47
C ARG A 339 7.81 21.53 17.16
N ARG A 340 7.74 22.64 16.44
CA ARG A 340 7.40 22.75 15.04
C ARG A 340 8.68 23.10 14.27
N ILE A 341 9.04 22.29 13.30
CA ILE A 341 10.18 22.52 12.42
C ILE A 341 9.76 23.49 11.30
N GLU A 342 10.70 24.04 10.59
CA GLU A 342 10.50 25.00 9.51
C GLU A 342 9.57 24.42 8.41
N ARG A 343 8.78 25.31 7.78
CA ARG A 343 7.84 24.94 6.73
C ARG A 343 8.58 24.45 5.49
N GLN A 344 8.13 23.32 4.95
CA GLN A 344 8.67 22.72 3.73
C GLN A 344 8.04 23.33 2.46
N ASP A 345 8.68 23.16 1.30
CA ASP A 345 8.20 23.68 0.01
C ASP A 345 6.95 22.91 -0.51
N GLY A 346 6.75 21.67 -0.09
CA GLY A 346 5.60 20.85 -0.47
C GLY A 346 5.02 20.05 0.69
N PRO A 347 3.85 19.39 0.50
CA PRO A 347 3.27 18.45 1.46
C PRO A 347 4.27 17.39 1.87
N ILE A 348 4.27 17.00 3.15
CA ILE A 348 5.22 16.03 3.71
C ILE A 348 4.62 14.63 3.59
N THR A 349 5.25 13.79 2.77
CA THR A 349 4.81 12.41 2.53
C THR A 349 5.81 11.36 3.01
N ALA A 350 7.01 11.79 3.43
CA ALA A 350 8.04 10.89 3.90
C ALA A 350 8.79 11.52 5.08
N LEU A 351 8.93 10.74 6.15
CA LEU A 351 9.66 11.12 7.36
C LEU A 351 10.48 9.92 7.82
N ASP A 352 11.67 10.17 8.30
CA ASP A 352 12.45 9.18 9.03
C ASP A 352 13.32 9.86 10.09
N TRP A 353 13.68 9.11 11.12
CA TRP A 353 14.56 9.54 12.20
C TRP A 353 15.85 8.73 12.17
N SER A 354 17.01 9.40 12.22
CA SER A 354 18.27 8.69 12.20
C SER A 354 18.43 7.76 13.42
N PRO A 355 19.00 6.56 13.26
CA PRO A 355 19.21 5.62 14.35
C PRO A 355 20.03 6.17 15.53
N ASP A 356 20.94 7.13 15.29
CA ASP A 356 21.69 7.83 16.33
C ASP A 356 20.93 8.98 17.00
N ALA A 357 19.67 9.18 16.60
CA ALA A 357 18.73 10.18 17.11
C ALA A 357 19.10 11.66 16.80
N LYS A 358 20.08 11.92 15.93
CA LYS A 358 20.56 13.30 15.70
C LYS A 358 19.83 14.02 14.58
N LEU A 359 19.30 13.30 13.60
CA LEU A 359 18.70 13.89 12.40
C LEU A 359 17.26 13.43 12.17
N ILE A 360 16.47 14.33 11.59
CA ILE A 360 15.15 14.03 11.01
C ILE A 360 15.24 14.33 9.51
N ALA A 361 14.92 13.33 8.68
CA ALA A 361 14.80 13.47 7.23
C ALA A 361 13.35 13.77 6.86
N ILE A 362 13.14 14.75 6.00
CA ILE A 362 11.83 15.23 5.56
C ILE A 362 11.80 15.26 4.03
N GLY A 363 10.94 14.45 3.44
CA GLY A 363 10.67 14.40 2.01
C GLY A 363 9.18 14.60 1.72
N GLY A 364 8.86 14.95 0.48
CA GLY A 364 7.47 15.14 0.11
C GLY A 364 7.28 15.71 -1.29
N GLY A 365 6.34 16.65 -1.45
CA GLY A 365 6.04 17.29 -2.72
C GLY A 365 7.18 18.11 -3.33
N SER A 366 8.21 18.45 -2.55
CA SER A 366 9.45 19.04 -3.05
C SER A 366 10.37 17.97 -3.65
N PRO A 367 11.15 18.28 -4.70
CA PRO A 367 12.15 17.38 -5.26
C PRO A 367 13.44 17.27 -4.43
N ALA A 368 13.51 17.93 -3.28
CA ALA A 368 14.61 17.86 -2.34
C ALA A 368 14.18 17.27 -1.00
N VAL A 369 15.07 16.51 -0.36
CA VAL A 369 14.95 16.08 1.04
C VAL A 369 15.75 17.02 1.89
N THR A 370 15.17 17.45 3.02
CA THR A 370 15.85 18.28 4.03
C THR A 370 16.15 17.44 5.26
N LEU A 371 17.37 17.63 5.79
CA LEU A 371 17.81 17.04 7.04
C LEU A 371 17.84 18.11 8.12
N TYR A 372 17.18 17.85 9.22
CA TYR A 372 17.15 18.75 10.37
C TYR A 372 17.82 18.11 11.58
N ASP A 373 18.59 18.91 12.31
CA ASP A 373 19.05 18.52 13.62
C ASP A 373 17.87 18.29 14.56
N ALA A 374 17.77 17.10 15.11
CA ALA A 374 16.59 16.65 15.86
C ALA A 374 16.44 17.36 17.21
N GLU A 375 17.54 17.83 17.80
CA GLU A 375 17.55 18.53 19.09
C GLU A 375 17.21 20.00 18.93
N THR A 376 17.78 20.69 17.94
CA THR A 376 17.59 22.13 17.74
C THR A 376 16.50 22.50 16.75
N GLY A 377 16.14 21.58 15.85
CA GLY A 377 15.20 21.82 14.74
C GLY A 377 15.80 22.72 13.64
N LYS A 378 17.10 22.89 13.59
CA LYS A 378 17.78 23.68 12.55
C LYS A 378 18.09 22.82 11.34
N LEU A 379 18.08 23.43 10.16
CA LEU A 379 18.49 22.78 8.93
C LEU A 379 19.96 22.36 9.03
N ALA A 380 20.24 21.09 8.82
CA ALA A 380 21.59 20.51 8.82
C ALA A 380 22.14 20.33 7.40
N ALA A 381 21.32 19.78 6.49
CA ALA A 381 21.71 19.57 5.10
C ALA A 381 20.48 19.49 4.18
N SER A 382 20.72 19.61 2.86
CA SER A 382 19.70 19.42 1.83
C SER A 382 20.20 18.46 0.74
N CYS A 383 19.40 17.46 0.42
CA CYS A 383 19.70 16.42 -0.57
C CYS A 383 18.88 16.69 -1.83
N SER A 384 19.54 17.08 -2.91
CA SER A 384 18.92 17.48 -4.19
C SER A 384 19.14 16.44 -5.27
N GLY A 385 18.35 16.51 -6.36
CA GLY A 385 18.56 15.70 -7.57
C GLY A 385 17.34 14.94 -8.06
N HIS A 386 16.28 14.76 -7.24
CA HIS A 386 15.01 14.25 -7.75
C HIS A 386 14.36 15.26 -8.68
N SER A 387 13.63 14.76 -9.69
CA SER A 387 12.90 15.61 -10.64
C SER A 387 11.43 15.83 -10.26
N ALA A 388 10.97 15.15 -9.20
CA ALA A 388 9.58 15.19 -8.74
C ALA A 388 9.49 14.79 -7.27
N GLY A 389 8.26 14.67 -6.74
CA GLY A 389 7.96 14.35 -5.34
C GLY A 389 8.62 13.06 -4.84
N ILE A 390 8.98 13.07 -3.58
CA ILE A 390 9.68 12.02 -2.84
C ILE A 390 8.67 11.33 -1.92
N TYR A 391 8.51 10.01 -2.04
CA TYR A 391 7.53 9.23 -1.27
C TYR A 391 8.14 8.42 -0.13
N THR A 392 9.46 8.27 -0.14
CA THR A 392 10.13 7.46 0.88
C THR A 392 11.55 7.95 1.14
N VAL A 393 11.91 7.95 2.40
CA VAL A 393 13.26 8.22 2.89
C VAL A 393 13.62 7.18 3.95
N ALA A 394 14.88 6.77 4.03
CA ALA A 394 15.34 5.87 5.07
C ALA A 394 16.81 6.12 5.40
N PHE A 395 17.13 6.24 6.67
CA PHE A 395 18.52 6.27 7.14
C PHE A 395 19.13 4.86 7.15
N SER A 396 20.41 4.78 6.82
CA SER A 396 21.21 3.57 7.08
C SER A 396 21.37 3.36 8.59
N PRO A 397 21.56 2.09 9.03
CA PRO A 397 21.70 1.77 10.45
C PRO A 397 22.86 2.49 11.16
N ASP A 398 23.91 2.85 10.43
CA ASP A 398 25.04 3.64 10.93
C ASP A 398 24.80 5.15 10.91
N SER A 399 23.61 5.60 10.47
CA SER A 399 23.20 7.00 10.33
C SER A 399 24.01 7.84 9.34
N LYS A 400 24.91 7.26 8.53
CA LYS A 400 25.81 8.00 7.63
C LYS A 400 25.26 8.21 6.24
N THR A 401 24.27 7.40 5.84
CA THR A 401 23.67 7.44 4.51
C THR A 401 22.16 7.61 4.61
N LEU A 402 21.59 8.44 3.75
CA LEU A 402 20.16 8.56 3.53
C LEU A 402 19.81 7.98 2.15
N ALA A 403 18.92 7.02 2.10
CA ALA A 403 18.30 6.54 0.87
C ALA A 403 16.96 7.26 0.63
N THR A 404 16.70 7.62 -0.63
CA THR A 404 15.46 8.29 -1.03
C THR A 404 14.89 7.66 -2.28
N GLY A 405 13.58 7.74 -2.45
CA GLY A 405 12.88 7.28 -3.64
C GLY A 405 11.55 8.02 -3.82
N GLY A 406 11.05 8.06 -5.06
CA GLY A 406 9.82 8.78 -5.34
C GLY A 406 9.32 8.59 -6.75
N PHE A 407 8.68 9.64 -7.28
CA PHE A 407 7.96 9.63 -8.55
C PHE A 407 8.87 9.39 -9.76
N ASP A 408 10.12 9.85 -9.71
CA ASP A 408 11.07 9.68 -10.83
C ASP A 408 11.62 8.26 -10.98
N GLY A 409 11.26 7.35 -10.07
CA GLY A 409 11.64 5.94 -10.13
C GLY A 409 13.12 5.66 -9.90
N LYS A 410 13.85 6.61 -9.34
CA LYS A 410 15.27 6.49 -9.02
C LYS A 410 15.50 6.41 -7.52
N VAL A 411 16.41 5.55 -7.12
CA VAL A 411 16.98 5.53 -5.77
C VAL A 411 18.21 6.41 -5.75
N ARG A 412 18.28 7.28 -4.75
CA ARG A 412 19.47 8.09 -4.46
C ARG A 412 19.94 7.84 -3.04
N LEU A 413 21.25 7.72 -2.91
CA LEU A 413 21.95 7.63 -1.63
C LEU A 413 22.74 8.91 -1.40
N TYR A 414 22.55 9.50 -0.23
CA TYR A 414 23.21 10.77 0.14
C TYR A 414 24.01 10.62 1.42
N SER A 415 25.08 11.39 1.53
CA SER A 415 25.80 11.60 2.79
C SER A 415 24.91 12.41 3.75
N THR A 416 24.76 11.95 4.98
CA THR A 416 23.98 12.68 6.00
C THR A 416 24.75 13.86 6.60
N ILE A 417 26.06 13.96 6.34
CA ILE A 417 26.93 15.03 6.87
C ILE A 417 26.65 16.35 6.15
N ASP A 418 26.54 16.29 4.82
CA ASP A 418 26.48 17.48 3.95
C ASP A 418 25.39 17.43 2.88
N GLY A 419 24.64 16.32 2.79
CA GLY A 419 23.60 16.13 1.78
C GLY A 419 24.14 15.80 0.39
N SER A 420 25.43 15.55 0.22
CA SER A 420 26.04 15.25 -1.07
C SER A 420 25.58 13.89 -1.61
N LEU A 421 25.36 13.81 -2.94
CA LEU A 421 24.95 12.59 -3.62
C LEU A 421 26.13 11.60 -3.66
N ILE A 422 25.93 10.43 -3.05
CA ILE A 422 26.88 9.32 -3.09
C ILE A 422 26.64 8.46 -4.34
N ARG A 423 25.36 8.17 -4.62
CA ARG A 423 24.98 7.26 -5.72
C ARG A 423 23.54 7.47 -6.17
N GLU A 424 23.31 7.28 -7.47
CA GLU A 424 21.98 7.20 -8.09
C GLU A 424 21.87 5.91 -8.89
N PHE A 425 20.71 5.24 -8.87
CA PHE A 425 20.45 4.09 -9.74
C PHE A 425 18.93 3.86 -9.92
N ILE A 426 18.57 3.16 -11.01
CA ILE A 426 17.23 2.64 -11.26
C ILE A 426 17.15 1.25 -10.61
N PRO A 427 16.22 1.00 -9.65
CA PRO A 427 16.21 -0.23 -8.86
C PRO A 427 15.67 -1.45 -9.62
N VAL A 428 15.06 -1.27 -10.77
CA VAL A 428 14.44 -2.33 -11.56
C VAL A 428 15.21 -2.59 -12.86
N PRO A 429 15.24 -3.82 -13.38
CA PRO A 429 15.82 -4.10 -14.69
C PRO A 429 14.92 -3.53 -15.79
N ILE A 430 15.38 -2.51 -16.50
CA ILE A 430 14.66 -1.94 -17.65
C ILE A 430 14.94 -2.79 -18.89
N SER A 431 13.86 -3.31 -19.48
CA SER A 431 13.91 -3.99 -20.78
C SER A 431 13.85 -2.95 -21.89
N LEU A 432 14.95 -2.74 -22.59
CA LEU A 432 14.93 -1.97 -23.82
C LEU A 432 14.06 -2.74 -24.82
N SER A 433 12.92 -2.16 -25.25
CA SER A 433 12.14 -2.72 -26.34
C SER A 433 13.03 -2.84 -27.57
N ALA A 434 13.23 -4.06 -28.08
CA ALA A 434 13.81 -4.28 -29.39
C ALA A 434 12.80 -3.79 -30.44
N GLY A 435 12.82 -2.47 -30.75
CA GLY A 435 11.84 -1.89 -31.65
C GLY A 435 11.96 -0.38 -31.82
N ALA A 436 13.15 0.07 -32.21
CA ALA A 436 13.31 1.30 -32.94
C ALA A 436 14.44 1.03 -33.94
N ARG A 437 14.14 0.35 -35.04
CA ARG A 437 14.89 0.39 -36.28
C ARG A 437 13.95 0.87 -37.37
#